data_1a5c043ff67f5598309dada2892e93f3
#
_entry.id   1a5c043ff67f5598309dada2892e93f3
#
_cell.length_a   1.000
_cell.length_b   1.000
_cell.length_c   1.000
_cell.angle_alpha   90.00
_cell.angle_beta   90.00
_cell.angle_gamma   90.00
#
_symmetry.space_group_name_H-M   'P 1'
#
loop_
_entity.id
_entity.type
_entity.pdbx_description
1 polymer ?
#
loop_
_entity_poly.entity_id
_entity_poly.type
_entity_poly.pdbx_seq_one_letter_code
_entity_poly.pdbx_strand_id
1 'polypeptide(L)'
;RVTYTLTVEPNAVPSGKMVRCWLPFPRTDQRRQQHVKLLATSEDKYVQSPATCAHSTLYMEKQAVRNEPTVFSETVEYTSYAEWHALKPQDILPYDTTSVLYKKYTSERETHIRFSPRIRQLAARLTEGETNPLLKARRIFAWVNRYFPWASAREYSTIENIPEYVLDNHHGDCGQVSLLFITLCRCSGIPAHFQSGFMMHPGAWNLHDW
;
A
#
# COMPACT_ATOMS: atom_id res chain seq x y z
N ARG A 1 -15.81 -11.43 -8.53
CA ARG A 1 -16.69 -11.01 -7.43
C ARG A 1 -16.00 -11.26 -6.10
N VAL A 2 -16.04 -10.27 -5.21
CA VAL A 2 -15.41 -10.34 -3.88
C VAL A 2 -16.42 -9.86 -2.85
N THR A 3 -16.49 -10.55 -1.72
CA THR A 3 -17.24 -10.10 -0.54
C THR A 3 -16.23 -9.81 0.56
N TYR A 4 -16.27 -8.58 1.06
CA TYR A 4 -15.53 -8.13 2.23
C TYR A 4 -16.43 -8.17 3.44
N THR A 5 -15.92 -8.72 4.54
CA THR A 5 -16.63 -8.73 5.82
C THR A 5 -15.67 -8.33 6.93
N LEU A 6 -16.05 -7.33 7.71
CA LEU A 6 -15.39 -6.93 8.96
C LEU A 6 -16.34 -7.25 10.11
N THR A 7 -15.85 -8.00 11.08
CA THR A 7 -16.58 -8.32 12.31
C THR A 7 -15.91 -7.67 13.49
N VAL A 8 -16.66 -6.86 14.22
CA VAL A 8 -16.26 -6.36 15.54
C VAL A 8 -16.89 -7.29 16.57
N GLU A 9 -16.05 -7.89 17.41
CA GLU A 9 -16.46 -8.90 18.38
C GLU A 9 -17.52 -8.38 19.36
N PRO A 10 -18.38 -9.27 19.88
CA PRO A 10 -19.39 -8.90 20.87
C PRO A 10 -18.75 -8.16 22.06
N ASN A 11 -19.39 -7.07 22.48
CA ASN A 11 -18.97 -6.24 23.63
C ASN A 11 -17.59 -5.55 23.48
N ALA A 12 -16.92 -5.61 22.33
CA ALA A 12 -15.71 -4.83 22.08
C ALA A 12 -15.99 -3.31 22.08
N VAL A 13 -17.24 -2.93 21.79
CA VAL A 13 -17.73 -1.56 21.88
C VAL A 13 -18.96 -1.54 22.79
N PRO A 14 -19.11 -0.56 23.70
CA PRO A 14 -20.27 -0.44 24.57
C PRO A 14 -21.58 -0.36 23.78
N SER A 15 -22.61 -1.08 24.26
CA SER A 15 -23.95 -1.08 23.62
C SER A 15 -24.50 0.32 23.42
N GLY A 16 -25.09 0.57 22.26
CA GLY A 16 -25.63 1.88 21.86
C GLY A 16 -24.59 2.85 21.31
N LYS A 17 -23.31 2.54 21.37
CA LYS A 17 -22.26 3.36 20.72
C LYS A 17 -22.19 3.08 19.24
N MET A 18 -21.94 4.14 18.45
CA MET A 18 -21.78 4.04 17.00
C MET A 18 -20.41 3.46 16.64
N VAL A 19 -20.42 2.37 15.89
CA VAL A 19 -19.23 1.81 15.22
C VAL A 19 -19.20 2.32 13.81
N ARG A 20 -18.05 2.85 13.38
CA ARG A 20 -17.84 3.38 12.03
C ARG A 20 -16.82 2.52 11.30
N CYS A 21 -17.13 2.19 10.05
CA CYS A 21 -16.32 1.30 9.24
C CYS A 21 -16.04 1.93 7.88
N TRP A 22 -14.80 1.78 7.39
CA TRP A 22 -14.39 2.13 6.04
C TRP A 22 -13.80 0.87 5.39
N LEU A 23 -14.60 0.16 4.59
CA LEU A 23 -14.11 -0.99 3.84
C LEU A 23 -13.35 -0.53 2.59
N PRO A 24 -12.28 -1.23 2.18
CA PRO A 24 -11.58 -0.91 0.94
C PRO A 24 -12.47 -1.16 -0.26
N PHE A 25 -12.64 -0.16 -1.13
CA PHE A 25 -13.43 -0.28 -2.35
C PHE A 25 -12.53 -0.22 -3.59
N PRO A 26 -12.80 -1.01 -4.66
CA PRO A 26 -11.99 -0.97 -5.87
C PRO A 26 -11.93 0.43 -6.48
N ARG A 27 -10.74 0.84 -6.92
CA ARG A 27 -10.58 2.14 -7.59
C ARG A 27 -11.20 2.10 -8.98
N THR A 28 -11.88 3.18 -9.35
CA THR A 28 -12.54 3.33 -10.66
C THR A 28 -11.75 4.16 -11.66
N ASP A 29 -10.65 4.78 -11.22
CA ASP A 29 -9.77 5.65 -12.01
C ASP A 29 -8.52 4.94 -12.54
N GLN A 30 -8.50 3.61 -12.50
CA GLN A 30 -7.37 2.80 -12.94
C GLN A 30 -7.70 1.94 -14.15
N ARG A 31 -6.73 1.79 -15.05
CA ARG A 31 -6.86 0.88 -16.21
C ARG A 31 -6.96 -0.58 -15.81
N ARG A 32 -6.34 -0.94 -14.68
CA ARG A 32 -6.28 -2.33 -14.18
C ARG A 32 -7.57 -2.82 -13.55
N GLN A 33 -8.41 -1.92 -13.05
CA GLN A 33 -9.70 -2.27 -12.43
C GLN A 33 -10.82 -1.55 -13.20
N GLN A 34 -11.63 -2.31 -13.90
CA GLN A 34 -12.70 -1.78 -14.74
C GLN A 34 -14.02 -2.48 -14.43
N HIS A 35 -15.12 -1.90 -14.89
CA HIS A 35 -16.47 -2.44 -14.72
C HIS A 35 -16.83 -2.68 -13.23
N VAL A 36 -16.36 -1.79 -12.36
CA VAL A 36 -16.62 -1.89 -10.92
C VAL A 36 -18.10 -1.70 -10.63
N LYS A 37 -18.70 -2.66 -9.92
CA LYS A 37 -20.10 -2.63 -9.49
C LYS A 37 -20.20 -3.00 -8.03
N LEU A 38 -20.86 -2.18 -7.23
CA LEU A 38 -21.31 -2.55 -5.91
C LEU A 38 -22.59 -3.40 -6.04
N LEU A 39 -22.57 -4.61 -5.52
CA LEU A 39 -23.70 -5.56 -5.64
C LEU A 39 -24.54 -5.61 -4.38
N ALA A 40 -23.92 -5.51 -3.20
CA ALA A 40 -24.60 -5.55 -1.92
C ALA A 40 -23.76 -4.88 -0.81
N THR A 41 -24.45 -4.43 0.22
CA THR A 41 -23.88 -3.89 1.47
C THR A 41 -24.68 -4.44 2.65
N SER A 42 -24.05 -4.53 3.82
CA SER A 42 -24.72 -4.90 5.07
C SER A 42 -25.65 -3.79 5.61
N GLU A 43 -25.45 -2.57 5.18
CA GLU A 43 -26.23 -1.41 5.63
C GLU A 43 -26.83 -0.69 4.42
N ASP A 44 -28.10 -0.29 4.52
CA ASP A 44 -28.79 0.48 3.46
C ASP A 44 -28.17 1.86 3.23
N LYS A 45 -27.57 2.43 4.29
CA LYS A 45 -26.90 3.73 4.24
C LYS A 45 -25.40 3.55 4.18
N TYR A 46 -24.80 3.98 3.09
CA TYR A 46 -23.36 3.98 2.89
C TYR A 46 -22.91 5.22 2.13
N VAL A 47 -21.63 5.55 2.24
CA VAL A 47 -20.98 6.62 1.47
C VAL A 47 -19.72 6.10 0.80
N GLN A 48 -19.67 6.16 -0.52
CA GLN A 48 -18.45 5.87 -1.26
C GLN A 48 -17.57 7.12 -1.29
N SER A 49 -16.27 6.95 -1.03
CA SER A 49 -15.32 8.06 -1.11
C SER A 49 -15.26 8.66 -2.52
N PRO A 50 -15.08 9.97 -2.65
CA PRO A 50 -14.84 10.61 -3.94
C PRO A 50 -13.62 10.01 -4.65
N ALA A 51 -13.63 9.95 -5.99
CA ALA A 51 -12.52 9.45 -6.81
C ALA A 51 -11.21 10.22 -6.59
N THR A 52 -11.29 11.46 -6.11
CA THR A 52 -10.14 12.31 -5.75
C THR A 52 -9.44 11.90 -4.46
N CYS A 53 -10.05 11.04 -3.63
CA CYS A 53 -9.44 10.53 -2.42
C CYS A 53 -8.28 9.58 -2.75
N ALA A 54 -7.23 9.64 -1.94
CA ALA A 54 -6.07 8.75 -2.09
C ALA A 54 -6.44 7.28 -1.88
N HIS A 55 -7.41 7.02 -0.98
CA HIS A 55 -7.95 5.69 -0.72
C HIS A 55 -9.42 5.63 -1.17
N SER A 56 -9.76 4.61 -1.94
CA SER A 56 -11.14 4.33 -2.28
C SER A 56 -11.75 3.45 -1.21
N THR A 57 -12.82 3.94 -0.58
CA THR A 57 -13.47 3.25 0.55
C THR A 57 -14.98 3.36 0.47
N LEU A 58 -15.66 2.40 1.11
CA LEU A 58 -17.08 2.43 1.39
C LEU A 58 -17.28 2.63 2.89
N TYR A 59 -17.86 3.75 3.27
CA TYR A 59 -18.17 4.08 4.66
C TYR A 59 -19.55 3.56 5.04
N MET A 60 -19.64 2.94 6.20
CA MET A 60 -20.88 2.50 6.84
C MET A 60 -20.78 2.74 8.35
N GLU A 61 -21.94 2.85 9.02
CA GLU A 61 -21.99 2.94 10.47
C GLU A 61 -23.21 2.21 11.05
N LYS A 62 -23.04 1.67 12.25
CA LYS A 62 -24.03 0.87 12.96
C LYS A 62 -23.85 0.95 14.46
N GLN A 63 -24.95 0.96 15.21
CA GLN A 63 -24.87 0.91 16.67
C GLN A 63 -24.51 -0.50 17.16
N ALA A 64 -23.57 -0.55 18.12
CA ALA A 64 -23.23 -1.80 18.80
C ALA A 64 -24.41 -2.28 19.66
N VAL A 65 -24.71 -3.58 19.59
CA VAL A 65 -25.74 -4.25 20.40
C VAL A 65 -25.04 -5.16 21.41
N ARG A 66 -25.58 -5.23 22.62
CA ARG A 66 -25.00 -6.05 23.69
C ARG A 66 -25.01 -7.52 23.31
N ASN A 67 -23.90 -8.19 23.52
CA ASN A 67 -23.68 -9.61 23.25
C ASN A 67 -23.84 -10.03 21.77
N GLU A 68 -23.88 -9.05 20.84
CA GLU A 68 -23.94 -9.32 19.41
C GLU A 68 -22.69 -8.77 18.71
N PRO A 69 -22.16 -9.44 17.67
CA PRO A 69 -21.11 -8.90 16.86
C PRO A 69 -21.65 -7.76 15.99
N THR A 70 -20.83 -6.72 15.75
CA THR A 70 -21.16 -5.70 14.77
C THR A 70 -20.47 -6.05 13.46
N VAL A 71 -21.27 -6.43 12.45
CA VAL A 71 -20.75 -6.93 11.17
C VAL A 71 -21.02 -5.90 10.07
N PHE A 72 -19.98 -5.57 9.32
CA PHE A 72 -20.04 -4.79 8.09
C PHE A 72 -19.60 -5.64 6.92
N SER A 73 -20.31 -5.58 5.81
CA SER A 73 -19.90 -6.25 4.59
C SER A 73 -20.25 -5.47 3.34
N GLU A 74 -19.45 -5.67 2.31
CA GLU A 74 -19.75 -5.25 0.95
C GLU A 74 -19.46 -6.38 -0.04
N THR A 75 -20.25 -6.46 -1.10
CA THR A 75 -19.98 -7.35 -2.23
C THR A 75 -19.78 -6.51 -3.47
N VAL A 76 -18.61 -6.66 -4.08
CA VAL A 76 -18.23 -5.94 -5.29
C VAL A 76 -17.91 -6.89 -6.43
N GLU A 77 -18.16 -6.44 -7.64
CA GLU A 77 -17.73 -7.12 -8.86
C GLU A 77 -16.92 -6.15 -9.70
N TYR A 78 -15.78 -6.61 -10.22
CA TYR A 78 -14.96 -5.85 -11.15
C TYR A 78 -14.14 -6.78 -12.03
N THR A 79 -13.63 -6.23 -13.13
CA THR A 79 -12.69 -6.92 -14.02
C THR A 79 -11.29 -6.39 -13.75
N SER A 80 -10.36 -7.31 -13.46
CA SER A 80 -8.94 -6.99 -13.30
C SER A 80 -8.19 -7.35 -14.56
N TYR A 81 -7.39 -6.41 -15.08
CA TYR A 81 -6.55 -6.59 -16.25
C TYR A 81 -5.08 -6.61 -15.84
N ALA A 82 -4.33 -7.48 -16.51
CA ALA A 82 -2.88 -7.41 -16.43
C ALA A 82 -2.38 -6.16 -17.17
N GLU A 83 -1.36 -5.52 -16.62
CA GLU A 83 -0.68 -4.39 -17.23
C GLU A 83 0.81 -4.69 -17.31
N TRP A 84 1.39 -4.48 -18.46
CA TRP A 84 2.80 -4.70 -18.69
C TRP A 84 3.41 -3.51 -19.44
N HIS A 85 4.60 -3.08 -19.01
CA HIS A 85 5.30 -1.95 -19.61
C HIS A 85 6.68 -2.37 -20.09
N ALA A 86 6.91 -2.30 -21.41
CA ALA A 86 8.21 -2.55 -22.04
C ALA A 86 9.15 -1.35 -21.86
N LEU A 87 9.41 -0.93 -20.62
CA LEU A 87 10.24 0.23 -20.35
C LEU A 87 11.70 -0.02 -20.73
N LYS A 88 12.25 0.87 -21.57
CA LYS A 88 13.68 0.91 -21.91
C LYS A 88 14.30 2.19 -21.35
N PRO A 89 15.59 2.17 -20.98
CA PRO A 89 16.26 3.35 -20.43
C PRO A 89 16.17 4.62 -21.29
N GLN A 90 16.22 4.45 -22.60
CA GLN A 90 16.13 5.57 -23.57
C GLN A 90 14.73 6.20 -23.65
N ASP A 91 13.68 5.50 -23.19
CA ASP A 91 12.31 5.99 -23.26
C ASP A 91 11.95 6.85 -22.02
N ILE A 92 12.87 6.95 -21.06
CA ILE A 92 12.62 7.65 -19.80
C ILE A 92 12.83 9.14 -19.99
N LEU A 93 11.77 9.90 -19.76
CA LEU A 93 11.80 11.36 -19.78
C LEU A 93 12.27 11.91 -18.42
N PRO A 94 12.88 13.11 -18.42
CA PRO A 94 13.18 13.81 -17.17
C PRO A 94 11.91 14.05 -16.35
N TYR A 95 12.04 13.96 -15.03
CA TYR A 95 10.94 14.32 -14.13
C TYR A 95 10.70 15.83 -14.11
N ASP A 96 9.45 16.25 -14.08
CA ASP A 96 9.09 17.58 -13.61
C ASP A 96 9.23 17.64 -12.09
N THR A 97 10.41 18.09 -11.65
CA THR A 97 10.76 18.20 -10.22
C THR A 97 9.97 19.30 -9.50
N THR A 98 9.25 20.16 -10.22
CA THR A 98 8.40 21.20 -9.64
C THR A 98 7.01 20.70 -9.30
N SER A 99 6.58 19.60 -9.90
CA SER A 99 5.23 19.05 -9.72
C SER A 99 4.95 18.62 -8.28
N VAL A 100 3.70 18.76 -7.86
CA VAL A 100 3.23 18.35 -6.53
C VAL A 100 3.45 16.85 -6.31
N LEU A 101 3.22 16.03 -7.34
CA LEU A 101 3.38 14.58 -7.26
C LEU A 101 4.84 14.18 -7.06
N TYR A 102 5.77 14.80 -7.81
CA TYR A 102 7.20 14.54 -7.64
C TYR A 102 7.65 14.87 -6.21
N LYS A 103 7.36 16.08 -5.75
CA LYS A 103 7.71 16.53 -4.39
C LYS A 103 7.13 15.61 -3.31
N LYS A 104 5.86 15.24 -3.45
CA LYS A 104 5.18 14.35 -2.51
C LYS A 104 5.82 12.96 -2.43
N TYR A 105 6.20 12.39 -3.58
CA TYR A 105 6.67 11.00 -3.64
C TYR A 105 8.20 10.85 -3.67
N THR A 106 8.94 11.95 -3.53
CA THR A 106 10.38 11.96 -3.28
C THR A 106 10.76 12.52 -1.91
N SER A 107 9.78 12.97 -1.11
CA SER A 107 10.00 13.44 0.25
C SER A 107 9.92 12.34 1.28
N GLU A 108 10.46 12.62 2.46
CA GLU A 108 10.26 11.82 3.66
C GLU A 108 8.78 11.79 4.05
N ARG A 109 8.37 10.74 4.73
CA ARG A 109 7.06 10.63 5.37
C ARG A 109 7.18 9.83 6.67
N GLU A 110 6.99 10.53 7.76
CA GLU A 110 6.92 9.91 9.08
C GLU A 110 5.82 8.82 9.11
N THR A 111 6.00 7.68 9.76
CA THR A 111 7.12 7.35 10.65
C THR A 111 8.22 6.58 9.91
N HIS A 112 7.85 5.84 8.84
CA HIS A 112 8.69 4.81 8.25
C HIS A 112 9.52 5.24 7.04
N ILE A 113 9.19 6.36 6.39
CA ILE A 113 9.97 6.84 5.25
C ILE A 113 10.86 8.00 5.71
N ARG A 114 12.01 7.65 6.30
CA ARG A 114 13.01 8.60 6.81
C ARG A 114 14.34 8.40 6.09
N PHE A 115 15.00 9.50 5.74
CA PHE A 115 16.30 9.48 5.10
C PHE A 115 17.41 9.63 6.14
N SER A 116 17.60 8.59 6.96
CA SER A 116 18.70 8.54 7.92
C SER A 116 20.06 8.64 7.20
N PRO A 117 21.15 8.97 7.91
CA PRO A 117 22.49 8.96 7.33
C PRO A 117 22.84 7.61 6.67
N ARG A 118 22.45 6.50 7.27
CA ARG A 118 22.65 5.15 6.72
C ARG A 118 21.89 4.94 5.41
N ILE A 119 20.62 5.33 5.34
CA ILE A 119 19.80 5.24 4.13
C ILE A 119 20.38 6.12 3.02
N ARG A 120 20.79 7.37 3.33
CA ARG A 120 21.40 8.27 2.35
C ARG A 120 22.69 7.69 1.77
N GLN A 121 23.57 7.18 2.61
CA GLN A 121 24.82 6.57 2.19
C GLN A 121 24.58 5.31 1.34
N LEU A 122 23.61 4.48 1.74
CA LEU A 122 23.25 3.28 1.01
C LEU A 122 22.66 3.61 -0.37
N ALA A 123 21.71 4.54 -0.43
CA ALA A 123 21.10 5.00 -1.68
C ALA A 123 22.15 5.57 -2.64
N ALA A 124 23.07 6.43 -2.15
CA ALA A 124 24.15 6.99 -2.93
C ALA A 124 25.06 5.89 -3.51
N ARG A 125 25.47 4.92 -2.68
CA ARG A 125 26.31 3.80 -3.11
C ARG A 125 25.64 2.92 -4.17
N LEU A 126 24.35 2.61 -4.00
CA LEU A 126 23.62 1.75 -4.93
C LEU A 126 23.41 2.43 -6.30
N THR A 127 23.32 3.75 -6.31
CA THR A 127 23.04 4.52 -7.53
C THR A 127 24.26 5.28 -8.06
N GLU A 128 25.45 5.01 -7.54
CA GLU A 128 26.69 5.67 -7.91
C GLU A 128 26.94 5.64 -9.42
N GLY A 129 27.25 6.82 -9.99
CA GLY A 129 27.53 6.98 -11.42
C GLY A 129 26.32 6.79 -12.35
N GLU A 130 25.12 6.52 -11.82
CA GLU A 130 23.92 6.32 -12.63
C GLU A 130 23.01 7.55 -12.57
N THR A 131 22.59 8.04 -13.74
CA THR A 131 21.68 9.18 -13.86
C THR A 131 20.27 8.80 -14.27
N ASN A 132 20.11 7.66 -14.98
CA ASN A 132 18.81 7.20 -15.47
C ASN A 132 17.96 6.60 -14.31
N PRO A 133 16.78 7.15 -14.02
CA PRO A 133 15.97 6.71 -12.88
C PRO A 133 15.50 5.25 -12.98
N LEU A 134 15.26 4.72 -14.17
CA LEU A 134 14.91 3.33 -14.36
C LEU A 134 16.07 2.40 -13.99
N LEU A 135 17.29 2.77 -14.39
CA LEU A 135 18.47 1.98 -14.05
C LEU A 135 18.83 2.07 -12.57
N LYS A 136 18.67 3.25 -11.94
CA LYS A 136 18.75 3.40 -10.48
C LYS A 136 17.76 2.47 -9.77
N ALA A 137 16.48 2.51 -10.16
CA ALA A 137 15.45 1.65 -9.58
C ALA A 137 15.78 0.16 -9.74
N ARG A 138 16.28 -0.25 -10.92
CA ARG A 138 16.71 -1.64 -11.16
C ARG A 138 17.88 -2.06 -10.26
N ARG A 139 18.87 -1.19 -10.03
CA ARG A 139 19.98 -1.48 -9.11
C ARG A 139 19.50 -1.64 -7.68
N ILE A 140 18.64 -0.74 -7.21
CA ILE A 140 18.03 -0.82 -5.87
C ILE A 140 17.21 -2.12 -5.76
N PHE A 141 16.36 -2.41 -6.74
CA PHE A 141 15.54 -3.63 -6.77
C PHE A 141 16.41 -4.90 -6.73
N ALA A 142 17.42 -4.98 -7.57
CA ALA A 142 18.30 -6.14 -7.63
C ALA A 142 19.04 -6.36 -6.29
N TRP A 143 19.45 -5.27 -5.64
CA TRP A 143 20.07 -5.34 -4.32
C TRP A 143 19.08 -5.80 -3.24
N VAL A 144 17.91 -5.20 -3.18
CA VAL A 144 16.86 -5.60 -2.22
C VAL A 144 16.49 -7.07 -2.42
N ASN A 145 16.20 -7.48 -3.65
CA ASN A 145 15.83 -8.85 -3.98
C ASN A 145 16.90 -9.88 -3.62
N ARG A 146 18.17 -9.50 -3.69
CA ARG A 146 19.29 -10.38 -3.37
C ARG A 146 19.51 -10.57 -1.87
N TYR A 147 19.30 -9.52 -1.08
CA TYR A 147 19.76 -9.50 0.32
C TYR A 147 18.64 -9.54 1.36
N PHE A 148 17.38 -9.39 0.94
CA PHE A 148 16.23 -9.35 1.86
C PHE A 148 15.17 -10.36 1.46
N PRO A 149 15.34 -11.64 1.83
CA PRO A 149 14.34 -12.68 1.60
C PRO A 149 13.05 -12.35 2.37
N TRP A 150 11.93 -12.79 1.82
CA TRP A 150 10.67 -12.72 2.51
C TRP A 150 10.66 -13.62 3.74
N ALA A 151 10.20 -13.10 4.85
CA ALA A 151 9.94 -13.84 6.08
C ALA A 151 8.76 -13.25 6.82
N SER A 152 8.12 -14.04 7.67
CA SER A 152 7.09 -13.53 8.59
C SER A 152 7.64 -12.40 9.44
N ALA A 153 6.86 -11.34 9.55
CA ALA A 153 7.30 -10.10 10.11
C ALA A 153 6.77 -9.87 11.53
N ARG A 154 7.52 -9.06 12.26
CA ARG A 154 7.07 -8.42 13.48
C ARG A 154 5.97 -7.40 13.14
N GLU A 155 4.99 -7.25 14.04
CA GLU A 155 3.89 -6.28 13.92
C GLU A 155 4.41 -4.86 13.67
N TYR A 156 3.93 -4.20 12.64
CA TYR A 156 4.43 -2.90 12.14
C TYR A 156 4.32 -1.80 13.18
N SER A 157 3.23 -1.78 13.96
CA SER A 157 3.00 -0.79 15.02
C SER A 157 4.03 -0.84 16.17
N THR A 158 4.78 -1.93 16.24
CA THR A 158 5.84 -2.12 17.24
C THR A 158 7.23 -1.76 16.74
N ILE A 159 7.35 -1.31 15.49
CA ILE A 159 8.62 -0.96 14.85
C ILE A 159 8.66 0.54 14.64
N GLU A 160 9.65 1.21 15.19
CA GLU A 160 9.79 2.66 15.06
C GLU A 160 10.11 3.09 13.63
N ASN A 161 11.04 2.38 12.97
CA ASN A 161 11.42 2.64 11.59
C ASN A 161 11.59 1.31 10.83
N ILE A 162 10.64 0.99 9.97
CA ILE A 162 10.64 -0.30 9.25
C ILE A 162 11.82 -0.45 8.29
N PRO A 163 12.21 0.51 7.45
CA PRO A 163 13.42 0.39 6.63
C PRO A 163 14.70 0.07 7.41
N GLU A 164 14.92 0.72 8.54
CA GLU A 164 16.09 0.43 9.39
C GLU A 164 15.98 -0.96 10.01
N TYR A 165 14.80 -1.35 10.48
CA TYR A 165 14.55 -2.70 10.99
C TYR A 165 14.88 -3.78 9.95
N VAL A 166 14.47 -3.60 8.69
CA VAL A 166 14.77 -4.52 7.60
C VAL A 166 16.27 -4.59 7.34
N LEU A 167 16.96 -3.44 7.36
CA LEU A 167 18.42 -3.39 7.21
C LEU A 167 19.18 -4.12 8.33
N ASP A 168 18.66 -4.08 9.56
CA ASP A 168 19.28 -4.73 10.71
C ASP A 168 19.04 -6.24 10.74
N ASN A 169 17.84 -6.66 10.34
CA ASN A 169 17.43 -8.06 10.43
C ASN A 169 17.69 -8.87 9.14
N HIS A 170 17.99 -8.21 8.02
CA HIS A 170 18.20 -8.82 6.71
C HIS A 170 17.04 -9.66 6.18
N HIS A 171 15.81 -9.35 6.60
CA HIS A 171 14.57 -9.95 6.11
C HIS A 171 13.38 -9.06 6.45
N GLY A 172 12.24 -9.36 5.86
CA GLY A 172 10.96 -8.72 6.16
C GLY A 172 9.83 -9.33 5.35
N ASP A 173 8.60 -8.98 5.68
CA ASP A 173 7.47 -9.32 4.82
C ASP A 173 7.34 -8.37 3.62
N CYS A 174 6.29 -8.56 2.81
CA CYS A 174 6.07 -7.78 1.60
C CYS A 174 6.05 -6.26 1.85
N GLY A 175 5.34 -5.79 2.87
CA GLY A 175 5.25 -4.37 3.17
C GLY A 175 6.52 -3.79 3.77
N GLN A 176 7.21 -4.55 4.61
CA GLN A 176 8.47 -4.12 5.21
C GLN A 176 9.57 -3.95 4.17
N VAL A 177 9.75 -4.95 3.29
CA VAL A 177 10.72 -4.89 2.20
C VAL A 177 10.34 -3.81 1.17
N SER A 178 9.05 -3.66 0.88
CA SER A 178 8.56 -2.56 0.01
C SER A 178 8.86 -1.19 0.59
N LEU A 179 8.72 -0.98 1.90
CA LEU A 179 9.05 0.30 2.54
C LEU A 179 10.56 0.61 2.47
N LEU A 180 11.43 -0.38 2.59
CA LEU A 180 12.86 -0.20 2.36
C LEU A 180 13.13 0.21 0.90
N PHE A 181 12.55 -0.49 -0.07
CA PHE A 181 12.70 -0.18 -1.50
C PHE A 181 12.21 1.23 -1.83
N ILE A 182 11.01 1.59 -1.35
CA ILE A 182 10.42 2.92 -1.54
C ILE A 182 11.31 4.01 -0.94
N THR A 183 11.83 3.80 0.26
CA THR A 183 12.68 4.79 0.95
C THR A 183 13.97 5.02 0.19
N LEU A 184 14.63 3.96 -0.30
CA LEU A 184 15.84 4.06 -1.13
C LEU A 184 15.55 4.75 -2.48
N CYS A 185 14.43 4.43 -3.13
CA CYS A 185 14.01 5.10 -4.36
C CYS A 185 13.79 6.60 -4.14
N ARG A 186 13.00 6.99 -3.13
CA ARG A 186 12.75 8.39 -2.81
C ARG A 186 14.03 9.15 -2.50
N CYS A 187 14.90 8.56 -1.69
CA CYS A 187 16.21 9.14 -1.35
C CYS A 187 17.11 9.34 -2.59
N SER A 188 16.91 8.53 -3.63
CA SER A 188 17.61 8.61 -4.92
C SER A 188 16.91 9.53 -5.95
N GLY A 189 15.86 10.26 -5.56
CA GLY A 189 15.09 11.14 -6.45
C GLY A 189 14.10 10.41 -7.36
N ILE A 190 13.73 9.19 -7.05
CA ILE A 190 12.75 8.40 -7.80
C ILE A 190 11.41 8.44 -7.05
N PRO A 191 10.34 9.01 -7.65
CA PRO A 191 9.02 9.02 -7.01
C PRO A 191 8.52 7.60 -6.76
N ALA A 192 8.19 7.29 -5.51
CA ALA A 192 7.68 5.98 -5.14
C ALA A 192 6.64 6.10 -4.03
N HIS A 193 5.61 5.25 -4.06
CA HIS A 193 4.60 5.20 -3.01
C HIS A 193 4.20 3.78 -2.66
N PHE A 194 3.81 3.61 -1.41
CA PHE A 194 3.32 2.35 -0.89
C PHE A 194 1.90 2.08 -1.38
N GLN A 195 1.63 0.85 -1.75
CA GLN A 195 0.29 0.38 -2.08
C GLN A 195 0.02 -0.92 -1.33
N SER A 196 -1.16 -1.01 -0.70
CA SER A 196 -1.69 -2.23 -0.12
C SER A 196 -2.86 -2.76 -0.93
N GLY A 197 -3.09 -4.05 -0.82
CA GLY A 197 -4.17 -4.72 -1.51
C GLY A 197 -4.37 -6.15 -1.02
N PHE A 198 -4.87 -6.99 -1.91
CA PHE A 198 -5.21 -8.37 -1.57
C PHE A 198 -4.71 -9.33 -2.64
N MET A 199 -4.21 -10.47 -2.20
CA MET A 199 -4.04 -11.61 -3.07
C MET A 199 -5.40 -12.26 -3.31
N MET A 200 -5.83 -12.26 -4.58
CA MET A 200 -7.15 -12.77 -4.97
C MET A 200 -7.02 -13.83 -6.05
N HIS A 201 -6.37 -14.93 -5.74
CA HIS A 201 -6.38 -16.12 -6.58
C HIS A 201 -6.97 -17.31 -5.78
N PRO A 202 -7.43 -18.39 -6.43
CA PRO A 202 -7.97 -19.55 -5.73
C PRO A 202 -7.02 -20.05 -4.63
N GLY A 203 -7.51 -20.15 -3.40
CA GLY A 203 -6.74 -20.58 -2.23
C GLY A 203 -5.90 -19.49 -1.55
N ALA A 204 -5.88 -18.26 -2.05
CA ALA A 204 -5.24 -17.13 -1.37
C ALA A 204 -6.25 -16.02 -1.04
N TRP A 205 -6.18 -15.54 0.18
CA TRP A 205 -7.06 -14.51 0.76
C TRP A 205 -6.34 -13.67 1.81
N ASN A 206 -5.09 -13.39 1.50
CA ASN A 206 -4.21 -12.61 2.37
C ASN A 206 -4.08 -11.18 1.89
N LEU A 207 -3.78 -10.28 2.83
CA LEU A 207 -3.29 -8.94 2.54
C LEU A 207 -1.94 -9.02 1.82
N HIS A 208 -1.67 -8.08 0.95
CA HIS A 208 -0.40 -7.96 0.26
C HIS A 208 -0.03 -6.51 0.00
N ASP A 209 1.25 -6.20 0.13
CA ASP A 209 1.79 -4.85 -0.02
C ASP A 209 2.90 -4.82 -1.08
N TRP A 210 3.00 -3.68 -1.81
CA TRP A 210 4.04 -3.43 -2.80
C TRP A 210 4.37 -1.94 -3.00
#